data_880e6c03fb20c4a13bd1280bdc2f2dfd
#
_entry.id   880e6c03fb20c4a13bd1280bdc2f2dfd
#
_cell.length_a   1.000
_cell.length_b   1.000
_cell.length_c   1.000
_cell.angle_alpha   90.00
_cell.angle_beta   90.00
_cell.angle_gamma   90.00
#
_symmetry.space_group_name_H-M   'P 1'
#
loop_
_entity.id
_entity.type
_entity.pdbx_description
1 polymer ?
#
loop_
_entity_poly.entity_id
_entity_poly.type
_entity_poly.pdbx_seq_one_letter_code
_entity_poly.pdbx_strand_id
1 'polypeptide(L)'
;MSHLNAMDEHAPRNEFFFTVPYLPRLLYDPRDAPVLHLFGNILCYLAIALPALAALNTHWAGCVYFIALFVLFFERFILALHFHSHRPLTRHRPLNEIPQYLLAPLFGVPPGVYTAHHLVMHHVEGNVFPRDLSSTECYHRDSKLHFLLYWLRFLCLSAFELPYYAAQKQRWALSSHLLLSFAGSTVAYSLAYAASPVVATWTLLVPLLAGSFFLMLGNWSQHMFVDPKDPDSPYGITYDIINSPANQRTFNDGYHL
;
A
#
# COMPACT_ATOMS: atom_id res chain seq x y z
N MET A 1 -7.57 -26.05 -16.15
CA MET A 1 -7.63 -24.76 -16.87
C MET A 1 -9.05 -24.26 -17.17
N SER A 2 -10.12 -25.08 -17.10
CA SER A 2 -11.50 -24.65 -17.38
C SER A 2 -12.26 -24.03 -16.21
N HIS A 3 -11.76 -24.14 -14.97
CA HIS A 3 -12.43 -23.56 -13.79
C HIS A 3 -12.05 -22.10 -13.49
N LEU A 4 -10.94 -21.59 -14.01
CA LEU A 4 -10.55 -20.18 -13.86
C LEU A 4 -11.39 -19.22 -14.70
N ASN A 5 -11.87 -19.66 -15.86
CA ASN A 5 -12.68 -18.82 -16.74
C ASN A 5 -14.11 -18.55 -16.22
N ALA A 6 -14.65 -19.41 -15.32
CA ALA A 6 -15.99 -19.22 -14.79
C ALA A 6 -16.07 -18.16 -13.66
N MET A 7 -14.92 -17.77 -13.08
CA MET A 7 -14.89 -16.77 -12.00
C MET A 7 -14.80 -15.32 -12.52
N ASP A 8 -14.35 -15.11 -13.76
CA ASP A 8 -14.23 -13.77 -14.38
C ASP A 8 -15.59 -13.18 -14.85
N GLU A 9 -16.60 -14.02 -15.06
CA GLU A 9 -17.90 -13.54 -15.56
C GLU A 9 -18.77 -12.84 -14.49
N HIS A 10 -18.43 -12.94 -13.22
CA HIS A 10 -19.21 -12.40 -12.11
C HIS A 10 -18.45 -11.42 -11.21
N ALA A 11 -17.38 -10.81 -11.70
CA ALA A 11 -16.77 -9.70 -10.98
C ALA A 11 -17.83 -8.61 -10.78
N PRO A 12 -18.24 -8.26 -9.55
CA PRO A 12 -19.23 -7.23 -9.34
C PRO A 12 -18.71 -5.96 -9.98
N ARG A 13 -19.51 -5.35 -10.81
CA ARG A 13 -19.28 -3.99 -11.28
C ARG A 13 -19.29 -3.12 -10.05
N ASN A 14 -18.10 -2.73 -9.58
CA ASN A 14 -17.97 -1.72 -8.55
C ASN A 14 -18.48 -0.40 -9.15
N GLU A 15 -19.79 -0.21 -9.12
CA GLU A 15 -20.46 1.02 -9.53
C GLU A 15 -20.17 2.07 -8.45
N PHE A 16 -19.08 2.81 -8.62
CA PHE A 16 -18.78 3.97 -7.80
C PHE A 16 -19.44 5.24 -8.35
N PHE A 17 -19.75 6.17 -7.45
CA PHE A 17 -20.62 7.33 -7.60
C PHE A 17 -20.40 8.25 -8.80
N PHE A 18 -19.28 8.16 -9.51
CA PHE A 18 -19.00 8.96 -10.69
C PHE A 18 -18.29 8.12 -11.77
N THR A 19 -19.01 7.74 -12.82
CA THR A 19 -18.40 7.20 -14.03
C THR A 19 -18.04 8.35 -14.97
N VAL A 20 -16.76 8.52 -15.28
CA VAL A 20 -16.31 9.45 -16.31
C VAL A 20 -16.24 8.69 -17.64
N PRO A 21 -17.10 8.97 -18.63
CA PRO A 21 -17.24 8.15 -19.84
C PRO A 21 -15.96 7.97 -20.67
N TYR A 22 -15.01 8.91 -20.54
CA TYR A 22 -13.75 8.91 -21.31
C TYR A 22 -12.57 8.26 -20.57
N LEU A 23 -12.74 7.94 -19.29
CA LEU A 23 -11.69 7.38 -18.44
C LEU A 23 -11.09 6.06 -18.97
N PRO A 24 -11.92 5.11 -19.49
CA PRO A 24 -11.40 3.86 -20.05
C PRO A 24 -10.45 4.04 -21.23
N ARG A 25 -10.51 5.16 -21.96
CA ARG A 25 -9.59 5.44 -23.08
C ARG A 25 -8.16 5.77 -22.64
N LEU A 26 -7.97 6.16 -21.39
CA LEU A 26 -6.67 6.42 -20.79
C LEU A 26 -5.95 5.13 -20.37
N LEU A 27 -6.69 4.06 -20.18
CA LEU A 27 -6.20 2.79 -19.64
C LEU A 27 -5.52 1.95 -20.73
N TYR A 28 -4.57 1.12 -20.31
CA TYR A 28 -4.06 0.02 -21.13
C TYR A 28 -5.13 -1.06 -21.30
N ASP A 29 -5.81 -1.41 -20.20
CA ASP A 29 -6.93 -2.36 -20.18
C ASP A 29 -8.18 -1.67 -19.63
N PRO A 30 -9.30 -1.60 -20.40
CA PRO A 30 -10.54 -1.01 -19.91
C PRO A 30 -11.11 -1.67 -18.63
N ARG A 31 -10.75 -2.93 -18.34
CA ARG A 31 -11.17 -3.65 -17.14
C ARG A 31 -10.58 -3.06 -15.85
N ASP A 32 -9.50 -2.26 -15.95
CA ASP A 32 -8.88 -1.56 -14.82
C ASP A 32 -9.61 -0.25 -14.44
N ALA A 33 -10.68 0.10 -15.12
CA ALA A 33 -11.47 1.31 -14.83
C ALA A 33 -11.87 1.46 -13.35
N PRO A 34 -12.25 0.41 -12.61
CA PRO A 34 -12.54 0.52 -11.18
C PRO A 34 -11.40 1.08 -10.34
N VAL A 35 -10.13 0.75 -10.67
CA VAL A 35 -8.95 1.26 -9.96
C VAL A 35 -8.80 2.76 -10.18
N LEU A 36 -8.97 3.23 -11.42
CA LEU A 36 -8.89 4.65 -11.74
C LEU A 36 -10.03 5.46 -11.11
N HIS A 37 -11.26 4.88 -11.05
CA HIS A 37 -12.37 5.47 -10.32
C HIS A 37 -12.10 5.58 -8.82
N LEU A 38 -11.48 4.56 -8.21
CA LEU A 38 -11.07 4.61 -6.81
C LEU A 38 -10.12 5.79 -6.55
N PHE A 39 -9.08 5.96 -7.36
CA PHE A 39 -8.15 7.08 -7.22
C PHE A 39 -8.84 8.43 -7.40
N GLY A 40 -9.74 8.55 -8.36
CA GLY A 40 -10.57 9.73 -8.55
C GLY A 40 -11.44 10.05 -7.34
N ASN A 41 -12.10 9.05 -6.76
CA ASN A 41 -12.93 9.21 -5.56
C ASN A 41 -12.11 9.62 -4.34
N ILE A 42 -10.90 9.08 -4.16
CA ILE A 42 -9.97 9.52 -3.11
C ILE A 42 -9.61 11.00 -3.32
N LEU A 43 -9.24 11.40 -4.54
CA LEU A 43 -8.92 12.80 -4.83
C LEU A 43 -10.11 13.74 -4.57
N CYS A 44 -11.34 13.35 -4.95
CA CYS A 44 -12.55 14.12 -4.65
C CYS A 44 -12.79 14.23 -3.15
N TYR A 45 -12.62 13.14 -2.41
CA TYR A 45 -12.73 13.16 -0.95
C TYR A 45 -11.71 14.11 -0.33
N LEU A 46 -10.45 14.01 -0.72
CA LEU A 46 -9.35 14.84 -0.21
C LEU A 46 -9.58 16.32 -0.53
N ALA A 47 -10.06 16.64 -1.74
CA ALA A 47 -10.34 18.01 -2.15
C ALA A 47 -11.39 18.71 -1.28
N ILE A 48 -12.28 17.96 -0.64
CA ILE A 48 -13.31 18.48 0.27
C ILE A 48 -12.84 18.37 1.73
N ALA A 49 -12.35 17.19 2.12
CA ALA A 49 -12.10 16.87 3.51
C ALA A 49 -10.85 17.57 4.10
N LEU A 50 -9.79 17.78 3.28
CA LEU A 50 -8.58 18.48 3.75
C LEU A 50 -8.85 19.97 4.04
N PRO A 51 -9.48 20.75 3.16
CA PRO A 51 -9.85 22.14 3.48
C PRO A 51 -10.80 22.22 4.67
N ALA A 52 -11.79 21.32 4.79
CA ALA A 52 -12.69 21.28 5.93
C ALA A 52 -11.95 21.01 7.24
N LEU A 53 -11.04 20.03 7.26
CA LEU A 53 -10.19 19.75 8.42
C LEU A 53 -9.31 20.94 8.78
N ALA A 54 -8.69 21.59 7.79
CA ALA A 54 -7.87 22.78 8.02
C ALA A 54 -8.67 23.95 8.61
N ALA A 55 -9.90 24.16 8.13
CA ALA A 55 -10.79 25.20 8.64
C ALA A 55 -11.28 24.93 10.06
N LEU A 56 -11.66 23.69 10.36
CA LEU A 56 -12.14 23.29 11.70
C LEU A 56 -11.01 23.19 12.71
N ASN A 57 -9.85 22.70 12.29
CA ASN A 57 -8.60 22.54 13.05
C ASN A 57 -8.80 21.94 14.46
N THR A 58 -9.60 20.88 14.56
CA THR A 58 -9.91 20.19 15.82
C THR A 58 -9.58 18.69 15.72
N HIS A 59 -9.17 18.09 16.84
CA HIS A 59 -8.84 16.66 16.88
C HIS A 59 -10.04 15.77 16.54
N TRP A 60 -11.26 16.14 16.91
CA TRP A 60 -12.43 15.35 16.55
C TRP A 60 -12.71 15.38 15.04
N ALA A 61 -12.54 16.54 14.38
CA ALA A 61 -12.66 16.64 12.92
C ALA A 61 -11.58 15.80 12.23
N GLY A 62 -10.36 15.80 12.78
CA GLY A 62 -9.28 14.94 12.32
C GLY A 62 -9.58 13.45 12.48
N CYS A 63 -10.17 13.06 13.60
CA CYS A 63 -10.62 11.67 13.83
C CYS A 63 -11.67 11.24 12.79
N VAL A 64 -12.67 12.08 12.56
CA VAL A 64 -13.71 11.82 11.53
C VAL A 64 -13.11 11.73 10.13
N TYR A 65 -12.23 12.66 9.78
CA TYR A 65 -11.47 12.63 8.52
C TYR A 65 -10.73 11.31 8.36
N PHE A 66 -9.94 10.91 9.35
CA PHE A 66 -9.12 9.71 9.29
C PHE A 66 -10.00 8.44 9.20
N ILE A 67 -11.01 8.30 10.05
CA ILE A 67 -11.91 7.13 10.04
C ILE A 67 -12.60 7.02 8.67
N ALA A 68 -13.13 8.12 8.13
CA ALA A 68 -13.76 8.11 6.82
C ALA A 68 -12.79 7.72 5.71
N LEU A 69 -11.57 8.29 5.69
CA LEU A 69 -10.53 7.93 4.72
C LEU A 69 -10.19 6.43 4.78
N PHE A 70 -9.98 5.90 5.98
CA PHE A 70 -9.57 4.51 6.17
C PHE A 70 -10.71 3.53 5.88
N VAL A 71 -11.90 3.74 6.42
CA VAL A 71 -13.04 2.83 6.21
C VAL A 71 -13.49 2.80 4.76
N LEU A 72 -13.49 3.95 4.08
CA LEU A 72 -13.96 4.03 2.71
C LEU A 72 -12.91 3.58 1.69
N PHE A 73 -11.62 3.79 1.95
CA PHE A 73 -10.62 3.70 0.90
C PHE A 73 -9.39 2.85 1.21
N PHE A 74 -8.97 2.71 2.49
CA PHE A 74 -7.65 2.17 2.83
C PHE A 74 -7.41 0.79 2.21
N GLU A 75 -8.23 -0.20 2.53
CA GLU A 75 -8.08 -1.58 2.03
C GLU A 75 -7.95 -1.59 0.50
N ARG A 76 -8.92 -0.99 -0.19
CA ARG A 76 -8.93 -0.97 -1.65
C ARG A 76 -7.78 -0.17 -2.26
N PHE A 77 -7.38 0.92 -1.61
CA PHE A 77 -6.26 1.73 -2.10
C PHE A 77 -4.94 0.96 -2.02
N ILE A 78 -4.66 0.31 -0.90
CA ILE A 78 -3.42 -0.47 -0.73
C ILE A 78 -3.35 -1.61 -1.74
N LEU A 79 -4.45 -2.31 -1.98
CA LEU A 79 -4.51 -3.41 -2.94
C LEU A 79 -4.44 -2.90 -4.39
N ALA A 80 -5.06 -1.74 -4.68
CA ALA A 80 -4.88 -1.08 -5.97
C ALA A 80 -3.43 -0.59 -6.18
N LEU A 81 -2.77 -0.12 -5.13
CA LEU A 81 -1.35 0.27 -5.16
C LEU A 81 -0.45 -0.94 -5.41
N HIS A 82 -0.74 -2.07 -4.76
CA HIS A 82 -0.09 -3.36 -5.01
C HIS A 82 -0.20 -3.74 -6.49
N PHE A 83 -1.41 -3.86 -7.01
CA PHE A 83 -1.67 -4.19 -8.41
C PHE A 83 -0.99 -3.22 -9.38
N HIS A 84 -1.06 -1.92 -9.08
CA HIS A 84 -0.44 -0.87 -9.87
C HIS A 84 1.10 -0.94 -9.86
N SER A 85 1.70 -1.42 -8.78
CA SER A 85 3.16 -1.58 -8.71
C SER A 85 3.69 -2.60 -9.73
N HIS A 86 2.92 -3.64 -10.05
CA HIS A 86 3.30 -4.68 -11.01
C HIS A 86 3.15 -4.24 -12.47
N ARG A 87 2.16 -3.38 -12.79
CA ARG A 87 1.99 -2.85 -14.14
C ARG A 87 1.34 -1.47 -14.15
N PRO A 88 1.72 -0.60 -15.12
CA PRO A 88 1.08 0.70 -15.25
C PRO A 88 -0.39 0.54 -15.67
N LEU A 89 -1.28 1.35 -15.07
CA LEU A 89 -2.70 1.36 -15.40
C LEU A 89 -2.99 2.17 -16.66
N THR A 90 -2.31 3.32 -16.80
CA THR A 90 -2.63 4.29 -17.86
C THR A 90 -1.50 4.43 -18.88
N ARG A 91 -1.85 4.87 -20.07
CA ARG A 91 -0.91 5.18 -21.16
C ARG A 91 -0.12 6.47 -20.89
N HIS A 92 -0.54 7.27 -19.91
CA HIS A 92 0.08 8.53 -19.54
C HIS A 92 0.94 8.35 -18.27
N ARG A 93 2.26 8.32 -18.44
CA ARG A 93 3.22 8.14 -17.33
C ARG A 93 2.94 9.00 -16.09
N PRO A 94 2.68 10.33 -16.19
CA PRO A 94 2.42 11.14 -15.01
C PRO A 94 1.22 10.68 -14.18
N LEU A 95 0.18 10.12 -14.80
CA LEU A 95 -0.98 9.61 -14.08
C LEU A 95 -0.65 8.35 -13.28
N ASN A 96 0.31 7.56 -13.74
CA ASN A 96 0.76 6.37 -13.01
C ASN A 96 1.60 6.72 -11.78
N GLU A 97 2.12 7.94 -11.68
CA GLU A 97 2.89 8.38 -10.50
C GLU A 97 1.99 8.87 -9.35
N ILE A 98 0.76 9.28 -9.65
CA ILE A 98 -0.19 9.84 -8.67
C ILE A 98 -0.43 8.87 -7.48
N PRO A 99 -0.70 7.57 -7.67
CA PRO A 99 -0.98 6.68 -6.56
C PRO A 99 0.17 6.58 -5.56
N GLN A 100 1.40 6.44 -6.02
CA GLN A 100 2.55 6.21 -5.15
C GLN A 100 3.24 7.49 -4.65
N TYR A 101 3.13 8.61 -5.36
CA TYR A 101 3.82 9.86 -4.96
C TYR A 101 2.89 10.88 -4.31
N LEU A 102 1.60 10.88 -4.65
CA LEU A 102 0.65 11.86 -4.11
C LEU A 102 -0.31 11.21 -3.09
N LEU A 103 -0.88 10.05 -3.39
CA LEU A 103 -1.90 9.42 -2.54
C LEU A 103 -1.28 8.58 -1.42
N ALA A 104 -0.29 7.75 -1.71
CA ALA A 104 0.30 6.83 -0.74
C ALA A 104 0.80 7.51 0.55
N PRO A 105 1.39 8.73 0.53
CA PRO A 105 1.76 9.44 1.75
C PRO A 105 0.61 9.71 2.71
N LEU A 106 -0.59 9.95 2.20
CA LEU A 106 -1.80 10.17 3.01
C LEU A 106 -2.38 8.87 3.61
N PHE A 107 -1.88 7.73 3.13
CA PHE A 107 -2.17 6.39 3.68
C PHE A 107 -0.99 5.81 4.47
N GLY A 108 0.03 6.63 4.74
CA GLY A 108 1.15 6.27 5.60
C GLY A 108 2.34 5.61 4.90
N VAL A 109 2.41 5.68 3.57
CA VAL A 109 3.51 5.12 2.79
C VAL A 109 4.31 6.26 2.14
N PRO A 110 5.60 6.45 2.47
CA PRO A 110 6.42 7.48 1.82
C PRO A 110 6.50 7.31 0.30
N PRO A 111 6.68 8.41 -0.47
CA PRO A 111 6.67 8.38 -1.93
C PRO A 111 7.60 7.35 -2.55
N GLY A 112 7.10 6.45 -3.39
CA GLY A 112 7.89 5.44 -4.10
C GLY A 112 8.42 4.27 -3.24
N VAL A 113 8.24 4.32 -1.92
CA VAL A 113 8.74 3.29 -0.99
C VAL A 113 8.02 1.97 -1.18
N TYR A 114 6.70 1.99 -1.46
CA TYR A 114 5.94 0.76 -1.66
C TYR A 114 6.52 -0.11 -2.77
N THR A 115 6.67 0.46 -3.97
CA THR A 115 7.20 -0.27 -5.13
C THR A 115 8.65 -0.74 -4.89
N ALA A 116 9.47 0.07 -4.25
CA ALA A 116 10.85 -0.30 -3.93
C ALA A 116 10.92 -1.47 -2.92
N HIS A 117 10.11 -1.43 -1.86
CA HIS A 117 10.02 -2.53 -0.92
C HIS A 117 9.43 -3.78 -1.59
N HIS A 118 8.25 -3.65 -2.19
CA HIS A 118 7.46 -4.77 -2.68
C HIS A 118 8.14 -5.51 -3.85
N LEU A 119 8.51 -4.78 -4.93
CA LEU A 119 9.07 -5.43 -6.14
C LEU A 119 10.58 -5.62 -6.09
N VAL A 120 11.33 -4.71 -5.43
CA VAL A 120 12.79 -4.73 -5.53
C VAL A 120 13.42 -5.52 -4.39
N MET A 121 12.78 -5.58 -3.21
CA MET A 121 13.27 -6.36 -2.09
C MET A 121 12.40 -7.60 -1.86
N HIS A 122 11.14 -7.45 -1.51
CA HIS A 122 10.25 -8.53 -1.05
C HIS A 122 10.07 -9.64 -2.09
N HIS A 123 9.68 -9.33 -3.32
CA HIS A 123 9.56 -10.34 -4.40
C HIS A 123 10.90 -10.98 -4.79
N VAL A 124 12.01 -10.27 -4.60
CA VAL A 124 13.34 -10.81 -4.95
C VAL A 124 13.87 -11.73 -3.85
N GLU A 125 13.64 -11.38 -2.59
CA GLU A 125 14.21 -12.11 -1.44
C GLU A 125 13.23 -13.16 -0.86
N GLY A 126 11.97 -13.15 -1.29
CA GLY A 126 11.01 -14.24 -1.05
C GLY A 126 10.76 -14.56 0.41
N ASN A 127 10.49 -13.53 1.24
CA ASN A 127 10.24 -13.68 2.68
C ASN A 127 11.42 -14.24 3.52
N VAL A 128 12.65 -14.31 2.95
CA VAL A 128 13.81 -14.90 3.64
C VAL A 128 14.48 -13.91 4.59
N PHE A 129 14.60 -14.28 5.88
CA PHE A 129 15.32 -13.49 6.89
C PHE A 129 16.85 -13.71 6.76
N PRO A 130 17.71 -12.68 6.94
CA PRO A 130 17.40 -11.26 7.20
C PRO A 130 17.32 -10.40 5.92
N ARG A 131 17.28 -11.02 4.74
CA ARG A 131 17.39 -10.32 3.45
C ARG A 131 16.15 -9.50 3.09
N ASP A 132 14.97 -10.01 3.48
CA ASP A 132 13.70 -9.30 3.34
C ASP A 132 13.35 -8.60 4.64
N LEU A 133 13.16 -7.28 4.58
CA LEU A 133 12.75 -6.45 5.71
C LEU A 133 11.40 -6.88 6.29
N SER A 134 10.49 -7.36 5.43
CA SER A 134 9.15 -7.84 5.77
C SER A 134 9.07 -9.36 5.95
N SER A 135 10.22 -10.04 6.12
CA SER A 135 10.22 -11.47 6.40
C SER A 135 9.50 -11.82 7.69
N THR A 136 8.60 -12.80 7.61
CA THR A 136 7.90 -13.37 8.76
C THR A 136 8.61 -14.60 9.36
N GLU A 137 9.63 -15.10 8.69
CA GLU A 137 10.29 -16.38 8.95
C GLU A 137 10.84 -16.51 10.38
N CYS A 138 11.43 -15.43 10.92
CA CYS A 138 12.04 -15.46 12.26
C CYS A 138 11.05 -15.24 13.41
N TYR A 139 9.76 -15.05 13.11
CA TYR A 139 8.74 -14.72 14.10
C TYR A 139 7.79 -15.89 14.36
N HIS A 140 7.33 -15.99 15.60
CA HIS A 140 6.33 -17.00 15.99
C HIS A 140 4.92 -16.51 15.58
N ARG A 141 4.30 -17.17 14.62
CA ARG A 141 3.03 -16.75 14.00
C ARG A 141 1.86 -16.57 14.99
N ASP A 142 1.83 -17.38 16.08
CA ASP A 142 0.77 -17.36 17.08
C ASP A 142 1.01 -16.31 18.18
N SER A 143 2.09 -15.52 18.08
CA SER A 143 2.48 -14.54 19.11
C SER A 143 2.16 -13.11 18.69
N LYS A 144 1.22 -12.46 19.40
CA LYS A 144 0.92 -11.04 19.23
C LYS A 144 2.16 -10.14 19.46
N LEU A 145 3.04 -10.55 20.41
CA LEU A 145 4.29 -9.83 20.66
C LEU A 145 5.24 -9.88 19.45
N HIS A 146 5.36 -11.07 18.83
CA HIS A 146 6.20 -11.22 17.65
C HIS A 146 5.65 -10.40 16.45
N PHE A 147 4.32 -10.36 16.27
CA PHE A 147 3.73 -9.46 15.28
C PHE A 147 4.03 -7.98 15.57
N LEU A 148 3.95 -7.56 16.85
CA LEU A 148 4.29 -6.19 17.24
C LEU A 148 5.76 -5.88 16.95
N LEU A 149 6.68 -6.78 17.28
CA LEU A 149 8.12 -6.63 17.00
C LEU A 149 8.40 -6.58 15.49
N TYR A 150 7.73 -7.43 14.72
CA TYR A 150 7.77 -7.44 13.27
C TYR A 150 7.35 -6.10 12.67
N TRP A 151 6.18 -5.58 13.08
CA TRP A 151 5.69 -4.28 12.62
C TRP A 151 6.64 -3.13 13.03
N LEU A 152 7.08 -3.11 14.30
CA LEU A 152 8.01 -2.07 14.77
C LEU A 152 9.37 -2.11 14.04
N ARG A 153 9.87 -3.31 13.73
CA ARG A 153 11.07 -3.46 12.91
C ARG A 153 10.88 -2.80 11.55
N PHE A 154 9.79 -3.11 10.87
CA PHE A 154 9.48 -2.51 9.57
C PHE A 154 9.34 -0.98 9.68
N LEU A 155 8.55 -0.49 10.62
CA LEU A 155 8.31 0.94 10.82
C LEU A 155 9.61 1.72 11.10
N CYS A 156 10.48 1.17 11.95
CA CYS A 156 11.69 1.89 12.40
C CYS A 156 12.88 1.71 11.45
N LEU A 157 12.98 0.57 10.75
CA LEU A 157 14.18 0.24 9.99
C LEU A 157 14.03 0.43 8.48
N SER A 158 12.83 0.59 7.95
CA SER A 158 12.61 0.76 6.51
C SER A 158 13.40 1.94 5.90
N ALA A 159 13.53 3.04 6.64
CA ALA A 159 14.28 4.22 6.20
C ALA A 159 15.80 3.97 6.07
N PHE A 160 16.32 2.93 6.68
CA PHE A 160 17.73 2.55 6.65
C PHE A 160 17.96 1.29 5.80
N GLU A 161 17.21 0.24 6.04
CA GLU A 161 17.43 -1.05 5.39
C GLU A 161 17.10 -1.02 3.89
N LEU A 162 16.05 -0.30 3.45
CA LEU A 162 15.72 -0.24 2.03
C LEU A 162 16.77 0.51 1.19
N PRO A 163 17.23 1.72 1.56
CA PRO A 163 18.32 2.37 0.84
C PRO A 163 19.62 1.57 0.87
N TYR A 164 19.95 0.96 2.00
CA TYR A 164 21.12 0.12 2.14
C TYR A 164 21.07 -1.11 1.23
N TYR A 165 19.94 -1.82 1.20
CA TYR A 165 19.72 -2.94 0.30
C TYR A 165 19.87 -2.53 -1.17
N ALA A 166 19.27 -1.42 -1.59
CA ALA A 166 19.42 -0.90 -2.94
C ALA A 166 20.88 -0.59 -3.29
N ALA A 167 21.64 -0.02 -2.34
CA ALA A 167 23.07 0.24 -2.52
C ALA A 167 23.89 -1.06 -2.64
N GLN A 168 23.62 -2.08 -1.82
CA GLN A 168 24.25 -3.39 -1.91
C GLN A 168 24.02 -4.07 -3.26
N LYS A 169 22.84 -3.91 -3.85
CA LYS A 169 22.50 -4.38 -5.21
C LYS A 169 23.04 -3.44 -6.31
N GLN A 170 23.89 -2.48 -5.96
CA GLN A 170 24.46 -1.47 -6.89
C GLN A 170 23.40 -0.60 -7.61
N ARG A 171 22.20 -0.49 -7.05
CA ARG A 171 21.12 0.35 -7.55
C ARG A 171 21.19 1.75 -6.92
N TRP A 172 22.27 2.46 -7.16
CA TRP A 172 22.56 3.75 -6.50
C TRP A 172 21.49 4.82 -6.71
N ALA A 173 20.91 4.90 -7.91
CA ALA A 173 19.80 5.84 -8.20
C ALA A 173 18.58 5.53 -7.33
N LEU A 174 18.23 4.26 -7.13
CA LEU A 174 17.13 3.84 -6.26
C LEU A 174 17.45 4.14 -4.79
N SER A 175 18.67 3.82 -4.35
CA SER A 175 19.12 4.13 -2.98
C SER A 175 18.99 5.63 -2.67
N SER A 176 19.50 6.49 -3.57
CA SER A 176 19.39 7.94 -3.44
C SER A 176 17.94 8.42 -3.45
N HIS A 177 17.10 7.85 -4.32
CA HIS A 177 15.67 8.16 -4.36
C HIS A 177 14.98 7.83 -3.04
N LEU A 178 15.26 6.67 -2.45
CA LEU A 178 14.69 6.26 -1.15
C LEU A 178 15.15 7.18 -0.01
N LEU A 179 16.44 7.52 0.05
CA LEU A 179 16.95 8.47 1.03
C LEU A 179 16.26 9.83 0.92
N LEU A 180 16.10 10.34 -0.32
CA LEU A 180 15.39 11.59 -0.56
C LEU A 180 13.91 11.49 -0.20
N SER A 181 13.27 10.35 -0.46
CA SER A 181 11.86 10.12 -0.10
C SER A 181 11.65 10.16 1.42
N PHE A 182 12.46 9.45 2.18
CA PHE A 182 12.35 9.43 3.65
C PHE A 182 12.70 10.80 4.25
N ALA A 183 13.80 11.42 3.81
CA ALA A 183 14.21 12.76 4.26
C ALA A 183 13.15 13.82 3.89
N GLY A 184 12.67 13.81 2.65
CA GLY A 184 11.63 14.70 2.18
C GLY A 184 10.31 14.53 2.93
N SER A 185 9.91 13.28 3.22
CA SER A 185 8.74 13.00 4.05
C SER A 185 8.90 13.55 5.46
N THR A 186 10.08 13.37 6.07
CA THR A 186 10.38 13.92 7.41
C THR A 186 10.29 15.45 7.41
N VAL A 187 10.86 16.11 6.41
CA VAL A 187 10.76 17.57 6.25
C VAL A 187 9.32 18.00 6.05
N ALA A 188 8.58 17.33 5.14
CA ALA A 188 7.17 17.65 4.87
C ALA A 188 6.30 17.50 6.14
N TYR A 189 6.52 16.43 6.93
CA TYR A 189 5.81 16.20 8.19
C TYR A 189 6.14 17.28 9.22
N SER A 190 7.42 17.68 9.32
CA SER A 190 7.85 18.74 10.24
C SER A 190 7.25 20.09 9.88
N LEU A 191 7.23 20.44 8.60
CA LEU A 191 6.63 21.67 8.10
C LEU A 191 5.10 21.67 8.29
N ALA A 192 4.43 20.57 7.97
CA ALA A 192 2.99 20.42 8.19
C ALA A 192 2.65 20.53 9.68
N TYR A 193 3.44 19.92 10.57
CA TYR A 193 3.25 20.00 12.00
C TYR A 193 3.47 21.42 12.54
N ALA A 194 4.48 22.13 12.06
CA ALA A 194 4.71 23.54 12.40
C ALA A 194 3.57 24.47 11.95
N ALA A 195 2.95 24.16 10.80
CA ALA A 195 1.80 24.92 10.28
C ALA A 195 0.50 24.62 11.03
N SER A 196 0.19 23.35 11.29
CA SER A 196 -0.95 22.89 12.07
C SER A 196 -0.70 21.51 12.67
N PRO A 197 -0.41 21.40 13.97
CA PRO A 197 -0.23 20.11 14.65
C PRO A 197 -1.44 19.18 14.49
N VAL A 198 -2.67 19.72 14.52
CA VAL A 198 -3.89 18.94 14.37
C VAL A 198 -3.97 18.32 12.98
N VAL A 199 -3.82 19.13 11.93
CA VAL A 199 -3.89 18.65 10.54
C VAL A 199 -2.78 17.63 10.29
N ALA A 200 -1.53 17.93 10.64
CA ALA A 200 -0.40 17.02 10.43
C ALA A 200 -0.58 15.68 11.17
N THR A 201 -1.08 15.71 12.40
CA THR A 201 -1.35 14.48 13.16
C THR A 201 -2.31 13.57 12.41
N TRP A 202 -3.43 14.09 11.94
CA TRP A 202 -4.49 13.27 11.36
C TRP A 202 -4.32 12.97 9.87
N THR A 203 -3.54 13.77 9.14
CA THR A 203 -3.28 13.51 7.71
C THR A 203 -1.98 12.77 7.44
N LEU A 204 -1.03 12.76 8.37
CA LEU A 204 0.31 12.18 8.15
C LEU A 204 0.71 11.19 9.25
N LEU A 205 0.72 11.63 10.54
CA LEU A 205 1.23 10.79 11.62
C LEU A 205 0.33 9.58 11.91
N VAL A 206 -0.98 9.80 12.08
CA VAL A 206 -1.94 8.70 12.35
C VAL A 206 -2.01 7.74 11.15
N PRO A 207 -2.09 8.21 9.88
CA PRO A 207 -1.96 7.34 8.72
C PRO A 207 -0.64 6.57 8.65
N LEU A 208 0.50 7.17 8.99
CA LEU A 208 1.79 6.47 9.02
C LEU A 208 1.76 5.26 9.96
N LEU A 209 1.26 5.46 11.18
CA LEU A 209 1.18 4.38 12.17
C LEU A 209 0.14 3.33 11.79
N ALA A 210 -1.09 3.74 11.46
CA ALA A 210 -2.16 2.83 11.11
C ALA A 210 -1.91 2.15 9.76
N GLY A 211 -1.48 2.91 8.75
CA GLY A 211 -1.19 2.38 7.42
C GLY A 211 -0.10 1.33 7.45
N SER A 212 1.03 1.62 8.10
CA SER A 212 2.11 0.64 8.25
C SER A 212 1.66 -0.59 9.05
N PHE A 213 0.84 -0.40 10.09
CA PHE A 213 0.30 -1.52 10.89
C PHE A 213 -0.56 -2.46 10.04
N PHE A 214 -1.52 -1.92 9.31
CA PHE A 214 -2.41 -2.74 8.50
C PHE A 214 -1.73 -3.33 7.25
N LEU A 215 -0.76 -2.63 6.65
CA LEU A 215 0.10 -3.19 5.62
C LEU A 215 0.87 -4.40 6.11
N MET A 216 1.51 -4.27 7.28
CA MET A 216 2.26 -5.37 7.86
C MET A 216 1.36 -6.49 8.37
N LEU A 217 0.13 -6.20 8.79
CA LEU A 217 -0.87 -7.22 9.13
C LEU A 217 -1.29 -8.02 7.88
N GLY A 218 -1.49 -7.35 6.74
CA GLY A 218 -1.75 -8.00 5.46
C GLY A 218 -0.60 -8.92 5.05
N ASN A 219 0.62 -8.39 5.02
CA ASN A 219 1.82 -9.17 4.69
C ASN A 219 2.02 -10.36 5.65
N TRP A 220 1.85 -10.14 6.96
CA TRP A 220 1.89 -11.22 7.95
C TRP A 220 0.90 -12.33 7.63
N SER A 221 -0.36 -11.99 7.34
CA SER A 221 -1.40 -12.98 7.07
C SER A 221 -1.14 -13.81 5.82
N GLN A 222 -0.47 -13.24 4.83
CA GLN A 222 -0.14 -13.91 3.57
C GLN A 222 1.12 -14.77 3.64
N HIS A 223 2.09 -14.42 4.50
CA HIS A 223 3.41 -15.04 4.54
C HIS A 223 3.76 -15.80 5.84
N MET A 224 2.89 -15.82 6.84
CA MET A 224 3.21 -16.43 8.14
C MET A 224 3.19 -17.96 8.15
N PHE A 225 2.70 -18.62 7.11
CA PHE A 225 2.67 -20.06 6.96
C PHE A 225 3.69 -20.51 5.93
N VAL A 226 4.92 -20.70 6.33
CA VAL A 226 5.97 -21.27 5.47
C VAL A 226 5.90 -22.80 5.59
N ASP A 227 6.04 -23.52 4.45
CA ASP A 227 6.13 -24.98 4.48
C ASP A 227 7.48 -25.38 5.09
N PRO A 228 7.50 -26.04 6.27
CA PRO A 228 8.75 -26.43 6.91
C PRO A 228 9.52 -27.51 6.14
N LYS A 229 8.89 -28.18 5.16
CA LYS A 229 9.56 -29.21 4.34
C LYS A 229 10.26 -28.61 3.13
N ASP A 230 9.83 -27.46 2.68
CA ASP A 230 10.39 -26.74 1.53
C ASP A 230 10.30 -25.22 1.76
N PRO A 231 11.07 -24.70 2.73
CA PRO A 231 10.99 -23.27 3.12
C PRO A 231 11.48 -22.32 2.01
N ASP A 232 12.29 -22.83 1.09
CA ASP A 232 12.83 -22.04 -0.02
C ASP A 232 11.97 -22.15 -1.29
N SER A 233 10.84 -22.86 -1.25
CA SER A 233 9.93 -23.01 -2.39
C SER A 233 9.29 -21.68 -2.74
N PRO A 234 9.42 -21.20 -3.98
CA PRO A 234 8.75 -19.98 -4.40
C PRO A 234 7.21 -20.07 -4.35
N TYR A 235 6.67 -21.28 -4.27
CA TYR A 235 5.23 -21.56 -4.13
C TYR A 235 4.77 -21.80 -2.68
N GLY A 236 5.70 -21.95 -1.74
CA GLY A 236 5.42 -22.22 -0.33
C GLY A 236 5.55 -21.04 0.60
N ILE A 237 5.89 -19.86 0.06
CA ILE A 237 6.14 -18.63 0.84
C ILE A 237 4.92 -17.71 0.98
N THR A 238 3.83 -18.02 0.28
CA THR A 238 2.59 -17.23 0.31
C THR A 238 1.36 -18.13 0.17
N TYR A 239 0.20 -17.61 0.54
CA TYR A 239 -1.08 -18.33 0.47
C TYR A 239 -2.13 -17.52 -0.28
N ASP A 240 -2.84 -18.21 -1.18
CA ASP A 240 -4.02 -17.67 -1.82
C ASP A 240 -5.24 -17.77 -0.89
N ILE A 241 -5.94 -16.67 -0.70
CA ILE A 241 -7.22 -16.60 -0.02
C ILE A 241 -8.33 -16.70 -1.07
N ILE A 242 -8.72 -17.91 -1.40
CA ILE A 242 -9.74 -18.17 -2.42
C ILE A 242 -11.15 -18.14 -1.83
N ASN A 243 -12.15 -17.91 -2.69
CA ASN A 243 -13.58 -17.94 -2.33
C ASN A 243 -14.00 -16.95 -1.23
N SER A 244 -13.23 -15.90 -0.99
CA SER A 244 -13.61 -14.83 -0.06
C SER A 244 -14.49 -13.79 -0.75
N PRO A 245 -15.63 -13.38 -0.15
CA PRO A 245 -16.40 -12.24 -0.65
C PRO A 245 -15.60 -10.94 -0.69
N ALA A 246 -14.52 -10.82 0.10
CA ALA A 246 -13.63 -9.68 0.08
C ALA A 246 -12.88 -9.55 -1.25
N ASN A 247 -12.51 -10.65 -1.91
CA ASN A 247 -11.79 -10.62 -3.19
C ASN A 247 -12.51 -9.79 -4.25
N GLN A 248 -13.83 -9.83 -4.29
CA GLN A 248 -14.63 -9.03 -5.22
C GLN A 248 -14.50 -7.52 -5.01
N ARG A 249 -14.22 -7.07 -3.77
CA ARG A 249 -14.03 -5.67 -3.42
C ARG A 249 -12.59 -5.22 -3.53
N THR A 250 -11.65 -6.15 -3.56
CA THR A 250 -10.22 -5.95 -3.41
C THR A 250 -9.43 -6.34 -4.66
N PHE A 251 -10.03 -6.22 -5.84
CA PHE A 251 -9.38 -6.51 -7.13
C PHE A 251 -8.80 -7.92 -7.23
N ASN A 252 -9.41 -8.89 -6.54
CA ASN A 252 -8.95 -10.29 -6.45
C ASN A 252 -7.57 -10.47 -5.79
N ASP A 253 -7.18 -9.56 -4.91
CA ASP A 253 -5.88 -9.60 -4.23
C ASP A 253 -5.67 -10.85 -3.35
N GLY A 254 -6.72 -11.59 -3.02
CA GLY A 254 -6.61 -12.88 -2.36
C GLY A 254 -5.85 -13.94 -3.18
N TYR A 255 -5.71 -13.74 -4.48
CA TYR A 255 -4.87 -14.55 -5.37
C TYR A 255 -3.48 -13.93 -5.46
N HIS A 256 -2.70 -14.12 -4.43
CA HIS A 256 -1.38 -13.53 -4.26
C HIS A 256 -0.30 -14.51 -4.72
N LEU A 257 -0.07 -14.61 -6.03
CA LEU A 257 0.98 -15.40 -6.66
C LEU A 257 2.04 -14.51 -7.31
#